data_e372aa0c2a107ce836721a2e76424d26
#
_entry.id   e372aa0c2a107ce836721a2e76424d26
#
_cell.length_a   1.000
_cell.length_b   1.000
_cell.length_c   1.000
_cell.angle_alpha   90.00
_cell.angle_beta   90.00
_cell.angle_gamma   90.00
#
_symmetry.space_group_name_H-M   'P 1'
#
loop_
_entity.id
_entity.type
_entity.pdbx_description
1 polymer ?
#
loop_
_entity_poly.entity_id
_entity_poly.type
_entity_poly.pdbx_seq_one_letter_code
_entity_poly.pdbx_strand_id
1 'polypeptide(L)'
;MRYAHIDQNQESKLAKLQLKQMLALAACIAATHGAHAQDMGKLLATGGVSQVEGAGGGGLTPWALITGYGTRDSFGANAHVTQINTSDYALSSYGVAVGIADRVELSYANQDFKGDLAPLDELRIKQDIFGVKVRVAGDALYDQFSYMPQIAVGLQYKRNKGIGGLGALGVTSVTQLGAKKDSGVDLYASATKVYLAQSLLLNGTLRFTKANQMGILGFGGDLKDSYQPMVELSAAYLITRKLVAGVEYRMKPHNLAVDNERDYKDVFLAYFPNRNLSLTAAYVDLGDITIFNPKKQRGWYLSAQAGF
;
A
#
# COMPACT_ATOMS: atom_id res chain seq x y z
N MET A 1 8.32 -43.42 -9.35
CA MET A 1 7.26 -42.42 -9.56
C MET A 1 6.46 -42.29 -8.27
N ARG A 2 6.70 -41.25 -7.50
CA ARG A 2 5.87 -40.88 -6.34
C ARG A 2 5.07 -39.65 -6.77
N TYR A 3 3.78 -39.84 -7.00
CA TYR A 3 2.83 -38.72 -7.18
C TYR A 3 2.67 -38.04 -5.83
N ALA A 4 2.96 -36.72 -5.78
CA ALA A 4 2.67 -35.89 -4.64
C ALA A 4 1.15 -35.89 -4.43
N HIS A 5 0.68 -36.38 -3.27
CA HIS A 5 -0.67 -36.16 -2.79
C HIS A 5 -0.75 -34.65 -2.45
N ILE A 6 -1.36 -33.87 -3.35
CA ILE A 6 -1.76 -32.50 -3.04
C ILE A 6 -2.84 -32.61 -1.98
N ASP A 7 -2.59 -32.01 -0.83
CA ASP A 7 -3.48 -32.08 0.32
C ASP A 7 -4.77 -31.30 0.00
N GLN A 8 -5.85 -32.02 -0.30
CA GLN A 8 -7.20 -31.45 -0.56
C GLN A 8 -7.67 -30.49 0.54
N ASN A 9 -7.10 -30.60 1.74
CA ASN A 9 -7.38 -29.72 2.87
C ASN A 9 -6.74 -28.32 2.69
N GLN A 10 -5.61 -28.23 2.02
CA GLN A 10 -4.96 -26.96 1.69
C GLN A 10 -5.74 -26.21 0.60
N GLU A 11 -6.16 -26.89 -0.46
CA GLU A 11 -6.98 -26.28 -1.52
C GLU A 11 -8.32 -25.79 -0.98
N SER A 12 -8.97 -26.55 -0.10
CA SER A 12 -10.23 -26.13 0.52
C SER A 12 -10.06 -24.92 1.45
N LYS A 13 -8.92 -24.78 2.13
CA LYS A 13 -8.60 -23.61 2.97
C LYS A 13 -8.30 -22.37 2.13
N LEU A 14 -7.57 -22.53 1.02
CA LEU A 14 -7.30 -21.47 0.06
C LEU A 14 -8.59 -20.99 -0.63
N ALA A 15 -9.41 -21.91 -1.10
CA ALA A 15 -10.71 -21.56 -1.70
C ALA A 15 -11.65 -20.86 -0.71
N LYS A 16 -11.69 -21.28 0.56
CA LYS A 16 -12.45 -20.62 1.63
C LYS A 16 -11.92 -19.22 1.95
N LEU A 17 -10.59 -19.02 1.90
CA LEU A 17 -9.96 -17.71 2.13
C LEU A 17 -10.27 -16.76 0.97
N GLN A 18 -10.14 -17.22 -0.27
CA GLN A 18 -10.49 -16.47 -1.47
C GLN A 18 -11.99 -16.12 -1.50
N LEU A 19 -12.85 -17.07 -1.14
CA LEU A 19 -14.29 -16.83 -1.03
C LEU A 19 -14.63 -15.78 0.03
N LYS A 20 -13.96 -15.80 1.19
CA LYS A 20 -14.13 -14.77 2.24
C LYS A 20 -13.66 -13.39 1.76
N GLN A 21 -12.57 -13.32 1.01
CA GLN A 21 -12.07 -12.07 0.43
C GLN A 21 -13.02 -11.54 -0.65
N MET A 22 -13.54 -12.39 -1.50
CA MET A 22 -14.55 -12.03 -2.51
C MET A 22 -15.88 -11.60 -1.87
N LEU A 23 -16.31 -12.27 -0.79
CA LEU A 23 -17.52 -11.88 -0.03
C LEU A 23 -17.33 -10.54 0.70
N ALA A 24 -16.13 -10.27 1.25
CA ALA A 24 -15.81 -8.98 1.85
C ALA A 24 -15.82 -7.85 0.80
N LEU A 25 -15.26 -8.09 -0.38
CA LEU A 25 -15.32 -7.15 -1.50
C LEU A 25 -16.75 -6.93 -2.01
N ALA A 26 -17.54 -8.00 -2.13
CA ALA A 26 -18.96 -7.91 -2.51
C ALA A 26 -19.80 -7.19 -1.45
N ALA A 27 -19.52 -7.39 -0.16
CA ALA A 27 -20.16 -6.65 0.93
C ALA A 27 -19.80 -5.15 0.91
N CYS A 28 -18.56 -4.80 0.60
CA CYS A 28 -18.13 -3.41 0.40
C CYS A 28 -18.88 -2.78 -0.80
N ILE A 29 -19.02 -3.51 -1.91
CA ILE A 29 -19.74 -3.04 -3.10
C ILE A 29 -21.24 -2.88 -2.79
N ALA A 30 -21.86 -3.79 -2.02
CA ALA A 30 -23.26 -3.70 -1.62
C ALA A 30 -23.51 -2.52 -0.65
N ALA A 31 -22.57 -2.22 0.25
CA ALA A 31 -22.67 -1.09 1.17
C ALA A 31 -22.66 0.27 0.45
N THR A 32 -22.06 0.36 -0.74
CA THR A 32 -22.01 1.61 -1.52
C THR A 32 -23.37 2.02 -2.12
N HIS A 33 -24.35 1.10 -2.21
CA HIS A 33 -25.68 1.41 -2.74
C HIS A 33 -26.59 2.15 -1.75
N GLY A 34 -26.22 2.24 -0.47
CA GLY A 34 -26.97 2.95 0.56
C GLY A 34 -26.47 4.34 0.90
N ALA A 35 -25.27 4.71 0.43
CA ALA A 35 -24.70 6.03 0.67
C ALA A 35 -25.10 6.97 -0.47
N HIS A 36 -26.19 7.70 -0.33
CA HIS A 36 -26.50 8.84 -1.19
C HIS A 36 -25.42 9.91 -0.99
N ALA A 37 -24.35 9.85 -1.79
CA ALA A 37 -23.43 10.95 -1.93
C ALA A 37 -24.14 12.10 -2.64
N GLN A 38 -24.72 13.00 -1.87
CA GLN A 38 -25.10 14.32 -2.34
C GLN A 38 -23.78 15.08 -2.48
N ASP A 39 -23.36 15.26 -3.64
CA ASP A 39 -22.50 16.24 -4.24
C ASP A 39 -21.39 15.65 -5.10
N MET A 40 -21.27 16.16 -6.33
CA MET A 40 -20.38 15.65 -7.37
C MET A 40 -18.97 16.29 -7.32
N GLY A 41 -18.41 16.49 -6.11
CA GLY A 41 -17.28 17.36 -5.88
C GLY A 41 -15.93 16.88 -6.41
N LYS A 42 -15.61 15.59 -6.38
CA LYS A 42 -14.28 15.09 -6.82
C LYS A 42 -14.36 14.42 -8.19
N LEU A 43 -13.34 14.68 -9.01
CA LEU A 43 -13.19 14.05 -10.33
C LEU A 43 -12.94 12.54 -10.18
N LEU A 44 -13.37 11.76 -11.18
CA LEU A 44 -13.03 10.36 -11.29
C LEU A 44 -11.49 10.18 -11.21
N ALA A 45 -11.03 9.11 -10.62
CA ALA A 45 -9.62 8.78 -10.37
C ALA A 45 -8.92 9.60 -9.26
N THR A 46 -9.58 10.56 -8.61
CA THR A 46 -8.91 11.41 -7.60
C THR A 46 -9.24 11.08 -6.15
N GLY A 47 -10.20 10.19 -5.91
CA GLY A 47 -10.62 9.82 -4.55
C GLY A 47 -10.51 8.32 -4.24
N GLY A 48 -10.13 7.50 -5.22
CA GLY A 48 -10.40 6.08 -5.18
C GLY A 48 -9.22 5.12 -5.11
N VAL A 49 -7.99 5.52 -4.87
CA VAL A 49 -6.86 4.59 -4.75
C VAL A 49 -6.20 4.69 -3.38
N SER A 50 -6.03 3.54 -2.74
CA SER A 50 -5.26 3.39 -1.51
C SER A 50 -3.99 2.61 -1.80
N GLN A 51 -2.87 3.06 -1.26
CA GLN A 51 -1.61 2.33 -1.34
C GLN A 51 -1.65 1.06 -0.49
N VAL A 52 -0.68 0.19 -0.68
CA VAL A 52 -0.57 -1.12 0.00
C VAL A 52 -0.55 -1.03 1.53
N GLU A 53 -0.21 0.12 2.11
CA GLU A 53 -0.23 0.39 3.56
C GLU A 53 -1.52 1.10 4.03
N GLY A 54 -2.52 1.25 3.15
CA GLY A 54 -3.87 1.73 3.50
C GLY A 54 -4.14 3.21 3.28
N ALA A 55 -3.13 4.10 3.28
CA ALA A 55 -3.34 5.52 3.03
C ALA A 55 -3.71 5.80 1.58
N GLY A 56 -4.52 6.82 1.33
CA GLY A 56 -4.84 7.27 -0.03
C GLY A 56 -3.58 7.70 -0.78
N GLY A 57 -3.43 7.20 -2.02
CA GLY A 57 -2.20 7.43 -2.80
C GLY A 57 -2.16 6.66 -4.10
N GLY A 58 -0.97 6.33 -4.55
CA GLY A 58 -0.69 5.37 -5.60
C GLY A 58 -0.70 3.93 -5.07
N GLY A 59 0.00 3.02 -5.72
CA GLY A 59 0.16 1.63 -5.22
C GLY A 59 1.16 1.52 -4.08
N LEU A 60 2.30 2.20 -4.21
CA LEU A 60 3.43 2.13 -3.28
C LEU A 60 3.59 3.39 -2.43
N THR A 61 3.14 4.56 -2.91
CA THR A 61 3.42 5.85 -2.28
C THR A 61 2.14 6.55 -1.81
N PRO A 62 2.10 7.20 -0.63
CA PRO A 62 0.98 8.03 -0.23
C PRO A 62 1.01 9.35 -1.00
N TRP A 63 -0.17 9.83 -1.39
CA TRP A 63 -0.34 11.14 -2.00
C TRP A 63 -0.97 12.13 -1.01
N ALA A 64 -0.89 13.41 -1.30
CA ALA A 64 -1.54 14.42 -0.48
C ALA A 64 -3.08 14.40 -0.60
N LEU A 65 -3.63 13.65 -1.58
CA LEU A 65 -5.08 13.48 -1.74
C LEU A 65 -5.68 12.75 -0.55
N ILE A 66 -6.86 13.21 -0.11
CA ILE A 66 -7.67 12.54 0.91
C ILE A 66 -8.55 11.50 0.23
N THR A 67 -8.57 10.29 0.78
CA THR A 67 -9.31 9.15 0.22
C THR A 67 -10.82 9.39 0.13
N GLY A 68 -11.45 8.69 -0.83
CA GLY A 68 -12.88 8.77 -1.09
C GLY A 68 -13.29 10.04 -1.84
N TYR A 69 -14.57 10.12 -2.17
CA TYR A 69 -15.15 11.20 -2.96
C TYR A 69 -15.85 12.26 -2.12
N GLY A 70 -15.71 12.21 -0.79
CA GLY A 70 -16.25 13.23 0.12
C GLY A 70 -15.65 14.61 -0.14
N THR A 71 -16.47 15.63 -0.02
CA THR A 71 -16.14 17.05 -0.14
C THR A 71 -15.93 17.69 1.23
N ARG A 72 -15.86 19.04 1.28
CA ARG A 72 -15.65 19.79 2.53
C ARG A 72 -16.74 19.57 3.58
N ASP A 73 -17.94 19.22 3.15
CA ASP A 73 -19.13 19.05 4.01
C ASP A 73 -19.56 17.59 4.14
N SER A 74 -18.76 16.66 3.66
CA SER A 74 -19.10 15.25 3.62
C SER A 74 -17.88 14.37 3.94
N PHE A 75 -18.14 13.08 4.03
CA PHE A 75 -17.10 12.06 4.16
C PHE A 75 -17.10 11.14 2.93
N GLY A 76 -15.96 10.55 2.66
CA GLY A 76 -15.81 9.50 1.67
C GLY A 76 -15.04 8.35 2.28
N ALA A 77 -15.10 7.19 1.67
CA ALA A 77 -14.33 6.03 2.12
C ALA A 77 -13.81 5.22 0.95
N ASN A 78 -12.84 4.38 1.25
CA ASN A 78 -12.27 3.41 0.33
C ASN A 78 -11.97 2.12 1.09
N ALA A 79 -12.23 0.98 0.46
CA ALA A 79 -11.77 -0.33 0.90
C ALA A 79 -10.96 -0.97 -0.23
N HIS A 80 -9.84 -1.61 0.10
CA HIS A 80 -8.98 -2.24 -0.88
C HIS A 80 -8.63 -3.67 -0.52
N VAL A 81 -8.39 -4.45 -1.57
CA VAL A 81 -7.70 -5.75 -1.52
C VAL A 81 -6.60 -5.71 -2.57
N THR A 82 -5.37 -5.95 -2.14
CA THR A 82 -4.19 -5.91 -2.98
C THR A 82 -3.41 -7.20 -2.83
N GLN A 83 -2.94 -7.74 -3.95
CA GLN A 83 -2.07 -8.90 -4.01
C GLN A 83 -0.82 -8.53 -4.80
N ILE A 84 0.35 -8.78 -4.20
CA ILE A 84 1.65 -8.69 -4.88
C ILE A 84 2.26 -10.07 -4.90
N ASN A 85 2.64 -10.56 -6.06
CA ASN A 85 3.35 -11.82 -6.25
C ASN A 85 4.65 -11.51 -6.97
N THR A 86 5.76 -11.82 -6.33
CA THR A 86 7.11 -11.71 -6.91
C THR A 86 7.68 -13.10 -7.16
N SER A 87 8.95 -13.17 -7.52
CA SER A 87 9.60 -14.45 -7.85
C SER A 87 9.57 -15.46 -6.72
N ASP A 88 9.73 -15.02 -5.46
CA ASP A 88 9.92 -15.91 -4.31
C ASP A 88 9.09 -15.50 -3.09
N TYR A 89 8.27 -14.44 -3.21
CA TYR A 89 7.44 -13.92 -2.12
C TYR A 89 6.08 -13.44 -2.61
N ALA A 90 5.12 -13.51 -1.72
CA ALA A 90 3.78 -12.97 -1.92
C ALA A 90 3.39 -12.05 -0.76
N LEU A 91 2.74 -10.92 -1.06
CA LEU A 91 2.17 -10.01 -0.09
C LEU A 91 0.70 -9.78 -0.39
N SER A 92 -0.16 -10.09 0.55
CA SER A 92 -1.57 -9.72 0.52
C SER A 92 -1.80 -8.54 1.46
N SER A 93 -2.51 -7.52 1.00
CA SER A 93 -2.95 -6.39 1.83
C SER A 93 -4.44 -6.18 1.66
N TYR A 94 -5.12 -5.91 2.76
CA TYR A 94 -6.50 -5.44 2.75
C TYR A 94 -6.67 -4.33 3.78
N GLY A 95 -7.49 -3.37 3.47
CA GLY A 95 -7.68 -2.24 4.37
C GLY A 95 -8.87 -1.36 3.99
N VAL A 96 -9.08 -0.39 4.86
CA VAL A 96 -10.12 0.62 4.73
C VAL A 96 -9.55 1.99 5.09
N ALA A 97 -10.06 3.02 4.43
CA ALA A 97 -9.76 4.39 4.77
C ALA A 97 -11.00 5.26 4.68
N VAL A 98 -11.08 6.26 5.54
CA VAL A 98 -12.17 7.24 5.59
C VAL A 98 -11.58 8.63 5.50
N GLY A 99 -12.06 9.40 4.53
CA GLY A 99 -11.77 10.81 4.36
C GLY A 99 -12.90 11.66 4.92
N ILE A 100 -12.59 12.60 5.78
CA ILE A 100 -13.55 13.47 6.48
C ILE A 100 -13.29 14.90 6.02
N ALA A 101 -14.32 15.56 5.51
CA ALA A 101 -14.34 16.97 5.10
C ALA A 101 -13.21 17.32 4.10
N ASP A 102 -12.77 16.36 3.26
CA ASP A 102 -11.63 16.47 2.37
C ASP A 102 -10.37 17.02 3.07
N ARG A 103 -10.24 16.76 4.37
CA ARG A 103 -9.19 17.31 5.21
C ARG A 103 -8.45 16.29 6.04
N VAL A 104 -9.15 15.34 6.64
CA VAL A 104 -8.58 14.32 7.51
C VAL A 104 -8.84 12.95 6.91
N GLU A 105 -7.85 12.09 6.92
CA GLU A 105 -7.95 10.70 6.53
C GLU A 105 -7.52 9.82 7.70
N LEU A 106 -8.36 8.82 7.99
CA LEU A 106 -8.04 7.72 8.90
C LEU A 106 -7.97 6.45 8.09
N SER A 107 -6.93 5.65 8.28
CA SER A 107 -6.75 4.42 7.51
C SER A 107 -6.31 3.25 8.40
N TYR A 108 -6.70 2.05 7.97
CA TYR A 108 -6.23 0.79 8.52
C TYR A 108 -5.90 -0.16 7.39
N ALA A 109 -4.78 -0.86 7.49
CA ALA A 109 -4.45 -1.99 6.62
C ALA A 109 -3.87 -3.15 7.43
N ASN A 110 -4.13 -4.36 6.95
CA ASN A 110 -3.47 -5.57 7.41
C ASN A 110 -2.71 -6.18 6.24
N GLN A 111 -1.46 -6.51 6.47
CA GLN A 111 -0.58 -7.17 5.51
C GLN A 111 -0.24 -8.57 5.97
N ASP A 112 -0.17 -9.51 5.00
CA ASP A 112 0.22 -10.91 5.19
C ASP A 112 1.29 -11.24 4.15
N PHE A 113 2.53 -11.25 4.57
CA PHE A 113 3.70 -11.57 3.76
C PHE A 113 4.04 -13.05 3.87
N LYS A 114 4.36 -13.69 2.77
CA LYS A 114 4.68 -15.11 2.68
C LYS A 114 5.91 -15.33 1.80
N GLY A 115 6.70 -16.34 2.16
CA GLY A 115 7.67 -16.95 1.26
C GLY A 115 7.00 -18.01 0.39
N ASP A 116 7.45 -18.14 -0.86
CA ASP A 116 6.92 -19.13 -1.80
C ASP A 116 8.01 -20.13 -2.24
N LEU A 117 9.25 -20.01 -1.74
CA LEU A 117 10.38 -20.87 -2.12
C LEU A 117 11.05 -21.48 -0.88
N ALA A 118 11.34 -22.78 -0.92
CA ALA A 118 12.12 -23.45 0.11
C ALA A 118 13.52 -22.84 0.30
N PRO A 119 14.02 -22.66 1.54
CA PRO A 119 13.44 -23.10 2.80
C PRO A 119 12.46 -22.11 3.46
N LEU A 120 12.00 -21.08 2.75
CA LEU A 120 11.12 -20.02 3.26
C LEU A 120 9.66 -20.19 2.85
N ASP A 121 9.29 -21.32 2.27
CA ASP A 121 7.93 -21.64 1.82
C ASP A 121 6.87 -21.66 2.95
N GLU A 122 7.29 -21.89 4.19
CA GLU A 122 6.42 -21.77 5.37
C GLU A 122 6.45 -20.38 6.03
N LEU A 123 7.37 -19.48 5.59
CA LEU A 123 7.51 -18.15 6.16
C LEU A 123 6.20 -17.36 6.04
N ARG A 124 5.76 -16.79 7.16
CA ARG A 124 4.60 -15.92 7.21
C ARG A 124 4.78 -14.81 8.22
N ILE A 125 4.66 -13.57 7.76
CA ILE A 125 4.77 -12.39 8.60
C ILE A 125 3.54 -11.52 8.39
N LYS A 126 2.88 -11.14 9.48
CA LYS A 126 1.72 -10.25 9.44
C LYS A 126 2.02 -8.94 10.13
N GLN A 127 1.45 -7.86 9.62
CA GLN A 127 1.45 -6.58 10.32
C GLN A 127 0.13 -5.83 10.19
N ASP A 128 -0.19 -5.05 11.22
CA ASP A 128 -1.27 -4.07 11.19
C ASP A 128 -0.68 -2.67 11.02
N ILE A 129 -1.39 -1.83 10.28
CA ILE A 129 -0.99 -0.46 9.97
C ILE A 129 -2.18 0.44 10.25
N PHE A 130 -2.00 1.44 11.11
CA PHE A 130 -2.98 2.50 11.40
C PHE A 130 -2.41 3.82 10.92
N GLY A 131 -3.16 4.53 10.08
CA GLY A 131 -2.73 5.78 9.49
C GLY A 131 -3.64 6.94 9.84
N VAL A 132 -3.03 8.12 9.97
CA VAL A 132 -3.72 9.42 10.02
C VAL A 132 -3.02 10.34 9.04
N LYS A 133 -3.78 11.02 8.18
CA LYS A 133 -3.26 12.03 7.25
C LYS A 133 -4.13 13.28 7.31
N VAL A 134 -3.51 14.45 7.29
CA VAL A 134 -4.19 15.75 7.34
C VAL A 134 -3.71 16.60 6.16
N ARG A 135 -4.65 17.06 5.33
CA ARG A 135 -4.40 18.10 4.33
C ARG A 135 -4.20 19.44 5.04
N VAL A 136 -3.03 20.03 4.87
CA VAL A 136 -2.63 21.26 5.57
C VAL A 136 -2.75 22.49 4.70
N ALA A 137 -2.48 22.38 3.39
CA ALA A 137 -2.51 23.52 2.47
C ALA A 137 -2.74 23.09 1.02
N GLY A 138 -3.05 24.06 0.17
CA GLY A 138 -3.11 23.93 -1.28
C GLY A 138 -4.29 23.14 -1.81
N ASP A 139 -4.37 23.02 -3.12
CA ASP A 139 -5.35 22.23 -3.85
C ASP A 139 -4.69 21.51 -5.02
N ALA A 140 -4.98 20.19 -5.13
CA ALA A 140 -4.37 19.38 -6.17
C ALA A 140 -5.03 19.58 -7.55
N LEU A 141 -6.35 19.90 -7.59
CA LEU A 141 -7.17 19.80 -8.79
C LEU A 141 -7.82 21.11 -9.22
N TYR A 142 -8.43 21.84 -8.28
CA TYR A 142 -9.35 22.94 -8.65
C TYR A 142 -8.62 24.26 -8.87
N ASP A 143 -7.49 24.46 -8.23
CA ASP A 143 -6.65 25.66 -8.43
C ASP A 143 -5.62 25.40 -9.54
N GLN A 144 -6.09 25.47 -10.81
CA GLN A 144 -5.23 25.22 -11.98
C GLN A 144 -4.35 26.43 -12.36
N PHE A 145 -4.62 27.61 -11.81
CA PHE A 145 -3.84 28.84 -12.06
C PHE A 145 -2.66 28.97 -11.09
N SER A 146 -2.67 28.24 -10.00
CA SER A 146 -1.58 28.22 -9.00
C SER A 146 -0.68 27.00 -9.19
N TYR A 147 0.61 27.20 -9.06
CA TYR A 147 1.60 26.10 -8.96
C TYR A 147 1.59 25.44 -7.58
N MET A 148 0.88 25.98 -6.59
CA MET A 148 0.80 25.45 -5.24
C MET A 148 0.19 24.04 -5.26
N PRO A 149 0.92 22.98 -4.86
CA PRO A 149 0.36 21.65 -4.75
C PRO A 149 -0.54 21.54 -3.52
N GLN A 150 -1.37 20.54 -3.48
CA GLN A 150 -1.96 20.09 -2.23
C GLN A 150 -0.88 19.49 -1.36
N ILE A 151 -0.81 19.92 -0.10
CA ILE A 151 0.17 19.42 0.89
C ILE A 151 -0.60 18.72 2.00
N ALA A 152 -0.16 17.52 2.34
CA ALA A 152 -0.66 16.77 3.48
C ALA A 152 0.49 16.23 4.33
N VAL A 153 0.25 16.12 5.62
CA VAL A 153 1.15 15.46 6.57
C VAL A 153 0.44 14.24 7.13
N GLY A 154 1.19 13.18 7.40
CA GLY A 154 0.61 11.97 7.92
C GLY A 154 1.57 11.16 8.77
N LEU A 155 0.99 10.24 9.50
CA LEU A 155 1.71 9.23 10.27
C LEU A 155 1.09 7.86 10.01
N GLN A 156 1.93 6.82 10.11
CA GLN A 156 1.50 5.42 10.10
C GLN A 156 2.14 4.69 11.27
N TYR A 157 1.32 4.25 12.23
CA TYR A 157 1.75 3.30 13.25
C TYR A 157 1.62 1.89 12.70
N LYS A 158 2.71 1.14 12.76
CA LYS A 158 2.82 -0.21 12.21
C LYS A 158 3.22 -1.18 13.31
N ARG A 159 2.58 -2.35 13.34
CA ARG A 159 2.88 -3.39 14.31
C ARG A 159 2.99 -4.74 13.62
N ASN A 160 4.18 -5.31 13.69
CA ASN A 160 4.44 -6.69 13.28
C ASN A 160 3.83 -7.65 14.31
N LYS A 161 3.29 -8.78 13.83
CA LYS A 161 2.65 -9.82 14.67
C LYS A 161 3.52 -11.05 14.88
N GLY A 162 4.83 -10.95 14.63
CA GLY A 162 5.76 -12.06 14.72
C GLY A 162 5.92 -12.81 13.41
N ILE A 163 6.79 -13.81 13.45
CA ILE A 163 7.17 -14.65 12.32
C ILE A 163 6.59 -16.06 12.55
N GLY A 164 5.78 -16.52 11.59
CA GLY A 164 5.33 -17.91 11.51
C GLY A 164 6.18 -18.70 10.52
N GLY A 165 6.16 -20.03 10.64
CA GLY A 165 6.84 -20.96 9.73
C GLY A 165 8.32 -21.21 10.02
N LEU A 166 9.00 -20.34 10.78
CA LEU A 166 10.42 -20.49 11.12
C LEU A 166 10.65 -20.97 12.57
N GLY A 167 9.62 -21.44 13.25
CA GLY A 167 9.69 -21.90 14.64
C GLY A 167 10.68 -23.06 14.86
N ALA A 168 10.83 -23.95 13.89
CA ALA A 168 11.83 -25.03 13.91
C ALA A 168 13.29 -24.52 13.94
N LEU A 169 13.51 -23.31 13.41
CA LEU A 169 14.80 -22.61 13.46
C LEU A 169 14.93 -21.69 14.67
N GLY A 170 13.96 -21.70 15.61
CA GLY A 170 13.93 -20.85 16.77
C GLY A 170 13.60 -19.37 16.47
N VAL A 171 13.18 -19.03 15.25
CA VAL A 171 12.89 -17.65 14.83
C VAL A 171 11.38 -17.42 14.83
N THR A 172 10.90 -16.62 15.78
CA THR A 172 9.48 -16.29 15.94
C THR A 172 9.19 -14.79 15.96
N SER A 173 10.25 -13.94 16.00
CA SER A 173 10.15 -12.49 16.06
C SER A 173 11.17 -11.84 15.14
N VAL A 174 10.80 -10.69 14.59
CA VAL A 174 11.70 -9.84 13.79
C VAL A 174 12.88 -9.30 14.60
N THR A 175 12.77 -9.23 15.93
CA THR A 175 13.87 -8.82 16.80
C THR A 175 15.00 -9.87 16.85
N GLN A 176 14.69 -11.12 16.60
CA GLN A 176 15.70 -12.19 16.48
C GLN A 176 16.46 -12.13 15.15
N LEU A 177 15.93 -11.37 14.17
CA LEU A 177 16.61 -11.09 12.91
C LEU A 177 17.47 -9.81 12.96
N GLY A 178 17.58 -9.15 14.12
CA GLY A 178 18.37 -7.94 14.31
C GLY A 178 17.57 -6.64 14.40
N ALA A 179 16.26 -6.65 14.15
CA ALA A 179 15.41 -5.48 14.35
C ALA A 179 15.37 -5.07 15.82
N LYS A 180 15.35 -3.76 16.11
CA LYS A 180 15.29 -3.24 17.48
C LYS A 180 13.90 -3.34 18.08
N LYS A 181 12.84 -3.21 17.25
CA LYS A 181 11.44 -3.23 17.66
C LYS A 181 10.58 -3.94 16.63
N ASP A 182 9.47 -4.51 17.08
CA ASP A 182 8.41 -5.09 16.27
C ASP A 182 7.36 -4.05 15.82
N SER A 183 7.43 -2.85 16.33
CA SER A 183 6.48 -1.76 16.03
C SER A 183 7.20 -0.42 15.93
N GLY A 184 6.60 0.48 15.16
CA GLY A 184 7.14 1.82 14.95
C GLY A 184 6.16 2.76 14.27
N VAL A 185 6.60 4.01 14.13
CA VAL A 185 5.83 5.07 13.48
C VAL A 185 6.63 5.61 12.31
N ASP A 186 6.00 5.72 11.15
CA ASP A 186 6.50 6.51 10.03
C ASP A 186 5.79 7.87 10.03
N LEU A 187 6.55 8.94 9.82
CA LEU A 187 6.03 10.28 9.60
C LEU A 187 6.27 10.65 8.14
N TYR A 188 5.32 11.31 7.48
CA TYR A 188 5.51 11.76 6.12
C TYR A 188 4.83 13.09 5.81
N ALA A 189 5.36 13.78 4.81
CA ALA A 189 4.75 14.94 4.18
C ALA A 189 4.68 14.70 2.66
N SER A 190 3.50 14.84 2.08
CA SER A 190 3.25 14.63 0.65
C SER A 190 2.82 15.93 -0.02
N ALA A 191 3.23 16.11 -1.27
CA ALA A 191 2.81 17.21 -2.14
C ALA A 191 2.32 16.63 -3.46
N THR A 192 1.05 16.89 -3.82
CA THR A 192 0.42 16.35 -5.03
C THR A 192 -0.19 17.48 -5.86
N LYS A 193 0.05 17.46 -7.17
CA LYS A 193 -0.59 18.36 -8.13
C LYS A 193 -1.06 17.60 -9.35
N VAL A 194 -2.27 17.94 -9.81
CA VAL A 194 -2.84 17.43 -11.05
C VAL A 194 -2.94 18.59 -12.05
N TYR A 195 -2.24 18.49 -13.13
CA TYR A 195 -2.28 19.42 -14.26
C TYR A 195 -3.30 18.91 -15.27
N LEU A 196 -4.54 19.41 -15.18
CA LEU A 196 -5.66 18.90 -15.98
C LEU A 196 -5.46 19.11 -17.49
N ALA A 197 -4.90 20.27 -17.89
CA ALA A 197 -4.62 20.55 -19.29
C ALA A 197 -3.60 19.59 -19.90
N GLN A 198 -2.64 19.10 -19.10
CA GLN A 198 -1.62 18.15 -19.51
C GLN A 198 -2.00 16.71 -19.19
N SER A 199 -3.15 16.47 -18.54
CA SER A 199 -3.55 15.15 -18.05
C SER A 199 -2.51 14.48 -17.15
N LEU A 200 -1.75 15.25 -16.38
CA LEU A 200 -0.58 14.80 -15.62
C LEU A 200 -0.81 14.97 -14.13
N LEU A 201 -0.56 13.91 -13.36
CA LEU A 201 -0.45 13.94 -11.90
C LEU A 201 1.01 13.79 -11.50
N LEU A 202 1.49 14.65 -10.61
CA LEU A 202 2.80 14.54 -9.98
C LEU A 202 2.64 14.51 -8.47
N ASN A 203 3.39 13.62 -7.82
CA ASN A 203 3.46 13.53 -6.36
C ASN A 203 4.90 13.35 -5.90
N GLY A 204 5.24 14.05 -4.81
CA GLY A 204 6.46 13.84 -4.06
C GLY A 204 6.14 13.70 -2.57
N THR A 205 6.75 12.72 -1.92
CA THR A 205 6.58 12.46 -0.48
C THR A 205 7.96 12.35 0.17
N LEU A 206 8.14 13.02 1.28
CA LEU A 206 9.27 12.85 2.17
C LEU A 206 8.80 12.09 3.41
N ARG A 207 9.37 10.91 3.63
CA ARG A 207 9.06 10.03 4.78
C ARG A 207 10.25 9.97 5.72
N PHE A 208 9.98 10.07 7.01
CA PHE A 208 10.94 9.76 8.07
C PHE A 208 10.58 8.40 8.67
N THR A 209 11.48 7.43 8.55
CA THR A 209 11.18 6.04 8.89
C THR A 209 12.40 5.30 9.45
N LYS A 210 12.14 4.26 10.22
CA LYS A 210 13.07 3.20 10.62
C LYS A 210 12.59 1.82 10.16
N ALA A 211 11.53 1.77 9.35
CA ALA A 211 10.85 0.55 8.96
C ALA A 211 11.68 -0.26 7.97
N ASN A 212 11.96 -1.51 8.29
CA ASN A 212 12.64 -2.46 7.41
C ASN A 212 11.59 -3.15 6.54
N GLN A 213 11.78 -3.18 5.22
CA GLN A 213 10.79 -3.71 4.25
C GLN A 213 9.37 -3.21 4.54
N MET A 214 9.19 -1.89 4.68
CA MET A 214 7.93 -1.23 5.06
C MET A 214 7.41 -1.61 6.46
N GLY A 215 8.22 -2.20 7.32
CA GLY A 215 7.86 -2.65 8.67
C GLY A 215 7.64 -4.17 8.79
N ILE A 216 7.59 -4.89 7.67
CA ILE A 216 7.45 -6.35 7.66
C ILE A 216 8.61 -7.03 8.41
N LEU A 217 9.83 -6.50 8.32
CA LEU A 217 10.99 -6.96 9.07
C LEU A 217 11.29 -6.11 10.32
N GLY A 218 10.28 -5.43 10.89
CA GLY A 218 10.43 -4.63 12.10
C GLY A 218 11.03 -3.24 11.87
N PHE A 219 11.57 -2.64 12.95
CA PHE A 219 11.97 -1.23 12.97
C PHE A 219 13.35 -1.05 13.61
N GLY A 220 14.18 -0.21 12.97
CA GLY A 220 15.60 -0.08 13.32
C GLY A 220 16.33 -1.39 13.15
N GLY A 221 17.62 -1.41 13.35
CA GLY A 221 18.40 -2.63 13.17
C GLY A 221 19.76 -2.59 13.83
N ASP A 222 20.49 -3.67 13.65
CA ASP A 222 21.86 -3.87 14.11
C ASP A 222 22.86 -2.95 13.41
N LEU A 223 22.57 -2.53 12.17
CA LEU A 223 23.39 -1.57 11.44
C LEU A 223 23.04 -0.13 11.80
N LYS A 224 21.72 0.19 11.94
CA LYS A 224 21.27 1.56 12.20
C LYS A 224 19.91 1.58 12.91
N ASP A 225 19.79 2.41 13.95
CA ASP A 225 18.55 2.62 14.71
C ASP A 225 18.17 4.10 14.80
N SER A 226 18.21 4.81 13.69
CA SER A 226 17.79 6.23 13.62
C SER A 226 16.77 6.43 12.51
N TYR A 227 15.89 7.42 12.69
CA TYR A 227 15.00 7.87 11.61
C TYR A 227 15.82 8.39 10.43
N GLN A 228 15.44 7.96 9.23
CA GLN A 228 16.08 8.36 8.00
C GLN A 228 15.06 9.00 7.06
N PRO A 229 15.42 10.12 6.40
CA PRO A 229 14.58 10.72 5.37
C PRO A 229 14.62 9.87 4.09
N MET A 230 13.46 9.45 3.61
CA MET A 230 13.27 8.67 2.39
C MET A 230 12.37 9.43 1.44
N VAL A 231 12.76 9.48 0.17
CA VAL A 231 11.99 10.14 -0.89
C VAL A 231 11.11 9.12 -1.59
N GLU A 232 9.87 9.50 -1.84
CA GLU A 232 8.91 8.72 -2.62
C GLU A 232 8.33 9.63 -3.72
N LEU A 233 8.25 9.12 -4.94
CA LEU A 233 7.83 9.88 -6.12
C LEU A 233 6.78 9.10 -6.89
N SER A 234 5.81 9.81 -7.47
CA SER A 234 4.86 9.24 -8.43
C SER A 234 4.63 10.22 -9.56
N ALA A 235 4.51 9.69 -10.77
CA ALA A 235 4.04 10.43 -11.93
C ALA A 235 3.00 9.58 -12.66
N ALA A 236 1.84 10.16 -12.96
CA ALA A 236 0.76 9.46 -13.63
C ALA A 236 0.13 10.31 -14.72
N TYR A 237 -0.18 9.67 -15.83
CA TYR A 237 -0.81 10.27 -17.00
C TYR A 237 -2.22 9.72 -17.18
N LEU A 238 -3.20 10.62 -17.30
CA LEU A 238 -4.59 10.28 -17.53
C LEU A 238 -4.82 10.05 -19.03
N ILE A 239 -4.66 8.81 -19.48
CA ILE A 239 -4.86 8.42 -20.90
C ILE A 239 -6.30 8.72 -21.32
N THR A 240 -7.25 8.44 -20.43
CA THR A 240 -8.66 8.82 -20.56
C THR A 240 -9.20 9.22 -19.18
N ARG A 241 -10.47 9.64 -19.11
CA ARG A 241 -11.14 9.90 -17.81
C ARG A 241 -11.24 8.67 -16.90
N LYS A 242 -11.06 7.46 -17.47
CA LYS A 242 -11.20 6.17 -16.76
C LYS A 242 -9.92 5.34 -16.72
N LEU A 243 -8.88 5.75 -17.41
CA LEU A 243 -7.64 4.99 -17.55
C LEU A 243 -6.44 5.88 -17.27
N VAL A 244 -5.63 5.48 -16.30
CA VAL A 244 -4.44 6.19 -15.84
C VAL A 244 -3.26 5.24 -15.91
N ALA A 245 -2.14 5.68 -16.48
CA ALA A 245 -0.86 4.96 -16.42
C ALA A 245 0.16 5.79 -15.67
N GLY A 246 1.07 5.14 -14.95
CA GLY A 246 2.07 5.87 -14.20
C GLY A 246 3.23 5.01 -13.73
N VAL A 247 4.12 5.68 -13.01
CA VAL A 247 5.32 5.08 -12.41
C VAL A 247 5.44 5.57 -10.97
N GLU A 248 5.99 4.70 -10.11
CA GLU A 248 6.31 5.06 -8.73
C GLU A 248 7.73 4.66 -8.38
N TYR A 249 8.30 5.40 -7.45
CA TYR A 249 9.59 5.15 -6.84
C TYR A 249 9.49 5.39 -5.34
N ARG A 250 10.03 4.47 -4.53
CA ARG A 250 10.05 4.58 -3.08
C ARG A 250 11.41 4.14 -2.52
N MET A 251 12.11 5.09 -1.92
CA MET A 251 13.34 4.81 -1.17
C MET A 251 13.04 4.08 0.14
N LYS A 252 14.00 3.28 0.59
CA LYS A 252 13.93 2.56 1.85
C LYS A 252 15.25 2.67 2.62
N PRO A 253 15.19 2.67 3.98
CA PRO A 253 16.40 2.67 4.79
C PRO A 253 17.02 1.27 4.85
N HIS A 254 18.32 1.18 4.90
CA HIS A 254 19.05 -0.06 5.16
C HIS A 254 19.52 -0.07 6.62
N ASN A 255 18.85 -0.85 7.47
CA ASN A 255 19.09 -0.87 8.92
C ASN A 255 19.54 -2.25 9.43
N LEU A 256 19.22 -3.35 8.68
CA LEU A 256 19.49 -4.72 9.08
C LEU A 256 20.62 -5.34 8.26
N ALA A 257 21.50 -6.10 8.93
CA ALA A 257 22.52 -6.86 8.22
C ALA A 257 21.95 -8.03 7.41
N VAL A 258 20.82 -8.61 7.85
CA VAL A 258 20.13 -9.70 7.16
C VAL A 258 19.25 -9.25 6.00
N ASP A 259 19.04 -7.94 5.86
CA ASP A 259 18.20 -7.31 4.85
C ASP A 259 19.10 -6.60 3.82
N ASN A 260 19.05 -7.02 2.57
CA ASN A 260 19.73 -6.32 1.48
C ASN A 260 18.79 -5.31 0.83
N GLU A 261 18.23 -4.41 1.63
CA GLU A 261 17.15 -3.52 1.26
C GLU A 261 17.50 -2.62 0.08
N ARG A 262 16.65 -2.63 -0.95
CA ARG A 262 16.73 -1.77 -2.13
C ARG A 262 15.40 -1.09 -2.37
N ASP A 263 15.46 0.03 -3.08
CA ASP A 263 14.30 0.86 -3.39
C ASP A 263 13.26 0.12 -4.24
N TYR A 264 11.99 0.44 -3.99
CA TYR A 264 10.87 -0.06 -4.77
C TYR A 264 10.58 0.80 -5.98
N LYS A 265 10.17 0.17 -7.07
CA LYS A 265 9.73 0.82 -8.31
C LYS A 265 8.58 0.04 -8.91
N ASP A 266 7.69 0.76 -9.56
CA ASP A 266 6.68 0.13 -10.40
C ASP A 266 6.33 0.96 -11.64
N VAL A 267 5.64 0.27 -12.54
CA VAL A 267 4.88 0.85 -13.64
C VAL A 267 3.47 0.32 -13.53
N PHE A 268 2.49 1.19 -13.44
CA PHE A 268 1.10 0.80 -13.19
C PHE A 268 0.12 1.28 -14.25
N LEU A 269 -1.00 0.56 -14.32
CA LEU A 269 -2.20 0.92 -15.04
C LEU A 269 -3.39 0.83 -14.11
N ALA A 270 -4.12 1.93 -13.92
CA ALA A 270 -5.32 1.99 -13.08
C ALA A 270 -6.55 2.28 -13.94
N TYR A 271 -7.58 1.45 -13.79
CA TYR A 271 -8.84 1.55 -14.51
C TYR A 271 -10.00 1.83 -13.55
N PHE A 272 -10.80 2.84 -13.87
CA PHE A 272 -11.94 3.32 -13.10
C PHE A 272 -13.22 3.10 -13.91
N PRO A 273 -13.85 1.92 -13.86
CA PRO A 273 -15.11 1.65 -14.58
C PRO A 273 -16.19 2.67 -14.22
N ASN A 274 -16.26 3.04 -12.94
CA ASN A 274 -17.16 4.03 -12.37
C ASN A 274 -16.52 4.69 -11.12
N ARG A 275 -17.25 5.54 -10.40
CA ARG A 275 -16.74 6.22 -9.20
C ARG A 275 -16.49 5.29 -8.01
N ASN A 276 -17.18 4.14 -7.97
CA ASN A 276 -17.17 3.25 -6.82
C ASN A 276 -16.15 2.12 -6.94
N LEU A 277 -15.59 1.90 -8.12
CA LEU A 277 -14.66 0.79 -8.38
C LEU A 277 -13.41 1.29 -9.09
N SER A 278 -12.25 0.90 -8.58
CA SER A 278 -10.97 1.03 -9.25
C SER A 278 -10.23 -0.32 -9.27
N LEU A 279 -9.59 -0.60 -10.38
CA LEU A 279 -8.76 -1.79 -10.60
C LEU A 279 -7.38 -1.31 -11.01
N THR A 280 -6.35 -1.78 -10.33
CA THR A 280 -4.96 -1.43 -10.64
C THR A 280 -4.15 -2.68 -10.89
N ALA A 281 -3.39 -2.68 -11.97
CA ALA A 281 -2.36 -3.66 -12.26
C ALA A 281 -1.02 -2.94 -12.39
N ALA A 282 0.04 -3.48 -11.76
CA ALA A 282 1.38 -2.94 -11.89
C ALA A 282 2.41 -4.06 -12.03
N TYR A 283 3.51 -3.74 -12.70
CA TYR A 283 4.72 -4.55 -12.64
C TYR A 283 5.70 -3.90 -11.68
N VAL A 284 6.05 -4.63 -10.61
CA VAL A 284 6.86 -4.13 -9.51
C VAL A 284 8.28 -4.70 -9.58
N ASP A 285 9.27 -3.89 -9.22
CA ASP A 285 10.63 -4.30 -8.87
C ASP A 285 10.85 -3.87 -7.41
N LEU A 286 10.84 -4.84 -6.50
CA LEU A 286 11.02 -4.63 -5.06
C LEU A 286 12.49 -4.82 -4.61
N GLY A 287 13.40 -4.94 -5.57
CA GLY A 287 14.83 -5.16 -5.30
C GLY A 287 15.09 -6.49 -4.61
N ASP A 288 16.20 -6.56 -3.90
CA ASP A 288 16.55 -7.72 -3.06
C ASP A 288 15.90 -7.53 -1.68
N ILE A 289 15.36 -8.59 -1.09
CA ILE A 289 14.66 -8.52 0.21
C ILE A 289 15.55 -9.03 1.34
N THR A 290 16.32 -10.10 1.12
CA THR A 290 17.22 -10.66 2.13
C THR A 290 18.54 -11.09 1.53
N ILE A 291 19.58 -11.14 2.36
CA ILE A 291 20.91 -11.68 1.94
C ILE A 291 20.84 -13.20 1.66
N PHE A 292 19.86 -13.91 2.21
CA PHE A 292 19.70 -15.35 2.01
C PHE A 292 19.11 -15.68 0.63
N ASN A 293 18.50 -14.71 -0.03
CA ASN A 293 17.99 -14.81 -1.39
C ASN A 293 18.32 -13.55 -2.18
N PRO A 294 19.58 -13.44 -2.69
CA PRO A 294 20.09 -12.26 -3.38
C PRO A 294 19.56 -12.18 -4.82
N LYS A 295 18.25 -12.23 -4.99
CA LYS A 295 17.55 -12.17 -6.26
C LYS A 295 16.58 -11.02 -6.26
N LYS A 296 16.61 -10.22 -7.32
CA LYS A 296 15.63 -9.13 -7.49
C LYS A 296 14.21 -9.68 -7.52
N GLN A 297 13.40 -9.19 -6.60
CA GLN A 297 12.01 -9.59 -6.45
C GLN A 297 11.14 -8.75 -7.38
N ARG A 298 10.83 -9.30 -8.55
CA ARG A 298 9.99 -8.69 -9.56
C ARG A 298 8.71 -9.48 -9.72
N GLY A 299 7.64 -8.79 -10.04
CA GLY A 299 6.36 -9.47 -10.23
C GLY A 299 5.19 -8.54 -10.47
N TRP A 300 4.01 -9.05 -10.17
CA TRP A 300 2.75 -8.36 -10.41
C TRP A 300 2.10 -7.88 -9.12
N TYR A 301 1.62 -6.66 -9.17
CA TYR A 301 0.75 -6.04 -8.20
C TYR A 301 -0.65 -5.95 -8.82
N LEU A 302 -1.65 -6.48 -8.15
CA LEU A 302 -3.05 -6.40 -8.54
C LEU A 302 -3.86 -5.86 -7.37
N SER A 303 -4.68 -4.84 -7.60
CA SER A 303 -5.53 -4.24 -6.57
C SER A 303 -6.93 -4.01 -7.11
N ALA A 304 -7.91 -4.33 -6.28
CA ALA A 304 -9.30 -3.97 -6.47
C ALA A 304 -9.77 -3.13 -5.30
N GLN A 305 -10.43 -2.02 -5.58
CA GLN A 305 -10.83 -1.06 -4.56
C GLN A 305 -12.26 -0.58 -4.79
N ALA A 306 -12.98 -0.47 -3.70
CA ALA A 306 -14.34 0.07 -3.67
C ALA A 306 -14.35 1.36 -2.85
N GLY A 307 -14.93 2.46 -3.42
CA GLY A 307 -14.96 3.76 -2.77
C GLY A 307 -16.25 4.55 -3.02
N PHE A 308 -16.49 5.55 -2.20
CA PHE A 308 -17.58 6.52 -2.35
C PHE A 308 -17.21 7.89 -1.81
#